data_51ca9de983359e850c188817b2d86777
#
_entry.id   51ca9de983359e850c188817b2d86777
#
_cell.length_a   1.000
_cell.length_b   1.000
_cell.length_c   1.000
_cell.angle_alpha   90.00
_cell.angle_beta   90.00
_cell.angle_gamma   90.00
#
_symmetry.space_group_name_H-M   'P 1'
#
loop_
_entity.id
_entity.type
_entity.pdbx_description
1 polymer ?
#
loop_
_entity_poly.entity_id
_entity_poly.type
_entity_poly.pdbx_seq_one_letter_code
_entity_poly.pdbx_strand_id
1 'polypeptide(L)'
;MSFDGFFLHHMVQELKAELLSGRIQKINQPFEQELVLQIRGNRKNQKLLLSAHSVFGRIQRTQTNFENPAFPNTFIMVMRKYLQGAVIEGIEQMENDRILEIRVSNKNEIGDAISVSLMIEIMGKHSNIILLDRTSNKIIEAIKHVGFSQNSYRTILPGSTYIAPPKTDAVNPFTIGDEALFALLHKEELSPKNLQKCFQGLGRDTAQELAKRLETDEKLKTFRAFFEAPSDPHLTTKSFSAIPFADATSQTFETLSDLLDDYYRDKAERDRVQQQASELIRKVENDLEKNRKKLAKQEAELAATDNAEEFRQKGELLTTFLHQVPNDQDQVVLDNYYTNEPITIQLNKALTPNQNAQRYFKRYQKLKEAVKHLTILIQETKETISYLETVETALSQASLAEVAEIREELIQTGFIKRRNREKIHKRKKPEKYLASDGKTIILVGRNNLQNDELTFKIAKKDELWFHAKDIPGSHVVITGNLDPTDEVKTDAAELAAYYSKARLSNLVQVDMIEAKKLNKPTGGKPGFVTYTGQKTLRVTPEEEKIKAMKLTD
;
A
#
# COMPACT_ATOMS: atom_id res chain seq x y z
N MET A 1 9.60 -0.37 22.43
CA MET A 1 8.41 0.33 21.93
C MET A 1 8.31 1.61 22.73
N SER A 2 8.48 2.75 22.10
CA SER A 2 8.51 4.05 22.80
C SER A 2 7.13 4.48 23.35
N PHE A 3 6.02 3.98 22.78
CA PHE A 3 4.67 4.16 23.33
C PHE A 3 4.41 3.10 24.41
N ASP A 4 4.92 3.33 25.62
CA ASP A 4 4.78 2.46 26.78
C ASP A 4 3.76 3.02 27.80
N GLY A 5 3.64 2.37 28.96
CA GLY A 5 2.71 2.81 30.01
C GLY A 5 3.09 4.16 30.60
N PHE A 6 4.39 4.44 30.74
CA PHE A 6 4.88 5.73 31.21
C PHE A 6 4.53 6.86 30.23
N PHE A 7 4.75 6.63 28.91
CA PHE A 7 4.36 7.60 27.90
C PHE A 7 2.84 7.81 27.87
N LEU A 8 2.06 6.72 27.97
CA LEU A 8 0.60 6.83 28.04
C LEU A 8 0.14 7.62 29.26
N HIS A 9 0.81 7.50 30.42
CA HIS A 9 0.48 8.28 31.61
C HIS A 9 0.50 9.79 31.32
N HIS A 10 1.57 10.29 30.71
CA HIS A 10 1.69 11.69 30.32
C HIS A 10 0.68 12.08 29.22
N MET A 11 0.46 11.20 28.23
CA MET A 11 -0.55 11.41 27.19
C MET A 11 -1.96 11.56 27.80
N VAL A 12 -2.29 10.77 28.82
CA VAL A 12 -3.60 10.87 29.51
C VAL A 12 -3.76 12.23 30.19
N GLN A 13 -2.71 12.81 30.77
CA GLN A 13 -2.78 14.15 31.35
C GLN A 13 -3.06 15.20 30.26
N GLU A 14 -2.38 15.11 29.12
CA GLU A 14 -2.63 15.98 27.95
C GLU A 14 -4.07 15.85 27.46
N LEU A 15 -4.55 14.62 27.28
CA LEU A 15 -5.90 14.36 26.78
C LEU A 15 -6.99 14.81 27.76
N LYS A 16 -6.77 14.64 29.08
CA LYS A 16 -7.69 15.15 30.10
C LYS A 16 -7.82 16.67 30.03
N ALA A 17 -6.70 17.38 29.97
CA ALA A 17 -6.70 18.84 29.91
C ALA A 17 -7.47 19.39 28.69
N GLU A 18 -7.42 18.68 27.58
CA GLU A 18 -7.96 19.15 26.30
C GLU A 18 -9.37 18.62 25.97
N LEU A 19 -9.69 17.40 26.37
CA LEU A 19 -10.88 16.68 25.87
C LEU A 19 -11.93 16.37 26.93
N LEU A 20 -11.62 16.48 28.23
CA LEU A 20 -12.59 16.22 29.29
C LEU A 20 -13.80 17.16 29.16
N SER A 21 -15.00 16.64 29.39
CA SER A 21 -16.28 17.34 29.18
C SER A 21 -16.57 17.71 27.71
N GLY A 22 -15.69 17.31 26.77
CA GLY A 22 -15.88 17.52 25.34
C GLY A 22 -17.00 16.65 24.77
N ARG A 23 -17.65 17.15 23.71
CA ARG A 23 -18.73 16.46 22.98
C ARG A 23 -18.19 15.84 21.70
N ILE A 24 -18.41 14.56 21.49
CA ILE A 24 -18.07 13.83 20.27
C ILE A 24 -19.04 14.20 19.16
N GLN A 25 -18.58 14.90 18.12
CA GLN A 25 -19.41 15.38 17.02
C GLN A 25 -19.44 14.41 15.84
N LYS A 26 -18.28 13.88 15.45
CA LYS A 26 -18.15 12.96 14.31
C LYS A 26 -17.23 11.82 14.64
N ILE A 27 -17.48 10.67 14.03
CA ILE A 27 -16.69 9.46 14.20
C ILE A 27 -16.39 8.91 12.81
N ASN A 28 -15.11 8.74 12.53
CA ASN A 28 -14.60 8.28 11.24
C ASN A 28 -13.63 7.12 11.44
N GLN A 29 -13.61 6.19 10.51
CA GLN A 29 -12.65 5.10 10.44
C GLN A 29 -11.92 5.20 9.09
N PRO A 30 -10.86 6.02 9.00
CA PRO A 30 -10.14 6.20 7.74
C PRO A 30 -9.42 4.92 7.30
N PHE A 31 -8.97 4.10 8.25
CA PHE A 31 -8.26 2.84 8.02
C PHE A 31 -8.84 1.73 8.88
N GLU A 32 -8.61 0.49 8.46
CA GLU A 32 -9.24 -0.69 9.07
C GLU A 32 -9.02 -0.80 10.60
N GLN A 33 -7.86 -0.35 11.10
CA GLN A 33 -7.48 -0.44 12.51
C GLN A 33 -7.36 0.92 13.21
N GLU A 34 -7.88 1.99 12.62
CA GLU A 34 -7.78 3.35 13.16
C GLU A 34 -9.15 4.02 13.26
N LEU A 35 -9.40 4.67 14.37
CA LEU A 35 -10.60 5.44 14.64
C LEU A 35 -10.24 6.92 14.90
N VAL A 36 -10.97 7.85 14.30
CA VAL A 36 -10.80 9.28 14.51
C VAL A 36 -12.10 9.87 15.05
N LEU A 37 -12.02 10.43 16.26
CA LEU A 37 -13.11 11.14 16.90
C LEU A 37 -12.91 12.65 16.71
N GLN A 38 -13.90 13.35 16.17
CA GLN A 38 -13.94 14.82 16.20
C GLN A 38 -14.69 15.25 17.46
N ILE A 39 -14.01 15.96 18.31
CA ILE A 39 -14.49 16.34 19.67
C ILE A 39 -14.51 17.87 19.76
N ARG A 40 -15.62 18.41 20.23
CA ARG A 40 -15.73 19.82 20.60
C ARG A 40 -15.43 19.95 22.09
N GLY A 41 -14.22 20.33 22.42
CA GLY A 41 -13.74 20.59 23.78
C GLY A 41 -13.02 21.93 23.84
N ASN A 42 -12.99 22.58 25.00
CA ASN A 42 -12.32 23.87 25.21
C ASN A 42 -12.62 24.92 24.14
N ARG A 43 -13.89 24.97 23.64
CA ARG A 43 -14.34 25.84 22.55
C ARG A 43 -13.65 25.61 21.18
N LYS A 44 -12.81 24.57 21.06
CA LYS A 44 -12.11 24.20 19.82
C LYS A 44 -12.61 22.85 19.29
N ASN A 45 -12.51 22.64 18.00
CA ASN A 45 -12.71 21.32 17.40
C ASN A 45 -11.36 20.62 17.33
N GLN A 46 -11.29 19.45 17.93
CA GLN A 46 -10.08 18.65 18.04
C GLN A 46 -10.31 17.27 17.45
N LYS A 47 -9.29 16.64 16.92
CA LYS A 47 -9.34 15.27 16.42
C LYS A 47 -8.54 14.37 17.35
N LEU A 48 -9.14 13.30 17.85
CA LEU A 48 -8.48 12.25 18.60
C LEU A 48 -8.32 11.03 17.69
N LEU A 49 -7.07 10.63 17.43
CA LEU A 49 -6.72 9.42 16.69
C LEU A 49 -6.48 8.29 17.68
N LEU A 50 -7.19 7.19 17.49
CA LEU A 50 -7.02 5.92 18.21
C LEU A 50 -6.58 4.87 17.19
N SER A 51 -5.39 4.29 17.35
CA SER A 51 -4.83 3.30 16.43
C SER A 51 -4.58 1.99 17.15
N ALA A 52 -5.29 0.93 16.74
CA ALA A 52 -5.06 -0.44 17.16
C ALA A 52 -4.09 -1.18 16.21
N HIS A 53 -3.25 -0.45 15.48
CA HIS A 53 -2.29 -1.01 14.56
C HIS A 53 -1.22 -1.83 15.30
N SER A 54 -0.80 -2.96 14.72
CA SER A 54 0.12 -3.90 15.38
C SER A 54 1.51 -3.31 15.65
N VAL A 55 1.98 -2.40 14.80
CA VAL A 55 3.31 -1.77 14.89
C VAL A 55 3.22 -0.31 15.34
N PHE A 56 2.21 0.42 14.86
CA PHE A 56 2.02 1.86 15.07
C PHE A 56 0.83 2.18 15.98
N GLY A 57 0.47 1.24 16.89
CA GLY A 57 -0.59 1.45 17.88
C GLY A 57 -0.27 2.66 18.74
N ARG A 58 -1.22 3.60 18.86
CA ARG A 58 -1.05 4.86 19.59
C ARG A 58 -2.37 5.58 19.82
N ILE A 59 -2.31 6.54 20.72
CA ILE A 59 -3.43 7.44 21.04
C ILE A 59 -2.85 8.85 21.05
N GLN A 60 -3.46 9.78 20.29
CA GLN A 60 -3.00 11.16 20.23
C GLN A 60 -4.07 12.10 19.67
N ARG A 61 -4.00 13.37 19.98
CA ARG A 61 -4.65 14.39 19.14
C ARG A 61 -3.90 14.48 17.81
N THR A 62 -4.55 14.91 16.74
CA THR A 62 -3.91 15.03 15.43
C THR A 62 -4.47 16.21 14.64
N GLN A 63 -3.59 16.88 13.90
CA GLN A 63 -3.99 17.91 12.93
C GLN A 63 -4.22 17.30 11.54
N THR A 64 -3.77 16.07 11.32
CA THR A 64 -3.85 15.40 10.03
C THR A 64 -5.30 15.24 9.55
N ASN A 65 -5.53 15.52 8.29
CA ASN A 65 -6.81 15.25 7.62
C ASN A 65 -6.73 13.89 6.94
N PHE A 66 -7.70 13.05 7.23
CA PHE A 66 -7.80 11.71 6.63
C PHE A 66 -8.98 11.66 5.66
N GLU A 67 -8.77 11.05 4.50
CA GLU A 67 -9.86 10.67 3.62
C GLU A 67 -10.62 9.50 4.22
N ASN A 68 -11.95 9.61 4.26
CA ASN A 68 -12.79 8.57 4.83
C ASN A 68 -13.33 7.66 3.73
N PRO A 69 -13.48 6.35 4.01
CA PRO A 69 -14.15 5.44 3.09
C PRO A 69 -15.55 5.95 2.73
N ALA A 70 -15.97 5.73 1.49
CA ALA A 70 -17.29 6.17 1.01
C ALA A 70 -18.46 5.53 1.79
N PHE A 71 -18.24 4.33 2.33
CA PHE A 71 -19.25 3.58 3.09
C PHE A 71 -18.69 3.17 4.46
N PRO A 72 -19.45 3.46 5.54
CA PRO A 72 -19.12 2.98 6.87
C PRO A 72 -19.33 1.46 6.94
N ASN A 73 -18.41 0.75 7.60
CA ASN A 73 -18.60 -0.65 7.98
C ASN A 73 -19.47 -0.78 9.23
N THR A 74 -19.79 -2.01 9.63
CA THR A 74 -20.63 -2.29 10.81
C THR A 74 -20.05 -1.67 12.09
N PHE A 75 -18.74 -1.80 12.32
CA PHE A 75 -18.08 -1.24 13.48
C PHE A 75 -18.32 0.27 13.61
N ILE A 76 -18.07 1.04 12.56
CA ILE A 76 -18.26 2.50 12.62
C ILE A 76 -19.73 2.90 12.77
N MET A 77 -20.67 2.10 12.23
CA MET A 77 -22.10 2.35 12.42
C MET A 77 -22.50 2.19 13.89
N VAL A 78 -21.99 1.13 14.54
CA VAL A 78 -22.21 0.93 15.99
C VAL A 78 -21.55 2.03 16.80
N MET A 79 -20.28 2.38 16.51
CA MET A 79 -19.60 3.49 17.19
C MET A 79 -20.40 4.80 17.09
N ARG A 80 -20.94 5.13 15.91
CA ARG A 80 -21.78 6.33 15.73
C ARG A 80 -23.06 6.29 16.55
N LYS A 81 -23.72 5.15 16.60
CA LYS A 81 -24.96 4.97 17.36
C LYS A 81 -24.77 5.32 18.86
N TYR A 82 -23.67 4.91 19.47
CA TYR A 82 -23.44 5.07 20.89
C TYR A 82 -22.65 6.34 21.26
N LEU A 83 -21.69 6.74 20.42
CA LEU A 83 -20.72 7.78 20.78
C LEU A 83 -21.02 9.13 20.11
N GLN A 84 -21.79 9.19 19.01
CA GLN A 84 -22.05 10.48 18.35
C GLN A 84 -23.02 11.30 19.22
N GLY A 85 -22.62 12.53 19.55
CA GLY A 85 -23.33 13.39 20.48
C GLY A 85 -22.97 13.17 21.97
N ALA A 86 -22.24 12.10 22.29
CA ALA A 86 -21.85 11.78 23.66
C ALA A 86 -20.88 12.81 24.25
N VAL A 87 -20.92 12.95 25.59
CA VAL A 87 -20.01 13.78 26.38
C VAL A 87 -18.96 12.89 27.08
N ILE A 88 -17.70 13.30 27.06
CA ILE A 88 -16.60 12.60 27.71
C ILE A 88 -16.64 12.93 29.21
N GLU A 89 -16.90 11.92 30.04
CA GLU A 89 -16.96 12.04 31.49
C GLU A 89 -15.63 11.74 32.18
N GLY A 90 -14.79 10.92 31.55
CA GLY A 90 -13.52 10.52 32.13
C GLY A 90 -12.58 9.95 31.08
N ILE A 91 -11.30 10.14 31.30
CA ILE A 91 -10.20 9.59 30.49
C ILE A 91 -9.18 9.04 31.48
N GLU A 92 -9.03 7.71 31.59
CA GLU A 92 -8.23 7.09 32.61
C GLU A 92 -7.36 5.98 32.04
N GLN A 93 -6.12 5.90 32.51
CA GLN A 93 -5.23 4.77 32.27
C GLN A 93 -5.53 3.68 33.30
N MET A 94 -5.57 2.43 32.84
CA MET A 94 -5.69 1.30 33.78
C MET A 94 -4.33 0.97 34.40
N GLU A 95 -4.18 1.31 35.68
CA GLU A 95 -2.89 1.22 36.42
C GLU A 95 -1.79 1.99 35.65
N ASN A 96 -0.66 1.35 35.33
CA ASN A 96 0.35 1.90 34.42
C ASN A 96 0.52 1.04 33.17
N ASP A 97 -0.52 0.30 32.75
CA ASP A 97 -0.48 -0.47 31.53
C ASP A 97 -0.89 0.40 30.31
N ARG A 98 -0.69 -0.10 29.12
CA ARG A 98 -1.03 0.57 27.86
C ARG A 98 -2.50 0.40 27.50
N ILE A 99 -3.37 0.62 28.50
CA ILE A 99 -4.83 0.55 28.36
C ILE A 99 -5.42 1.88 28.79
N LEU A 100 -6.15 2.51 27.85
CA LEU A 100 -6.90 3.73 28.12
C LEU A 100 -8.39 3.42 28.14
N GLU A 101 -9.10 3.92 29.14
CA GLU A 101 -10.55 3.98 29.18
C GLU A 101 -11.04 5.41 28.96
N ILE A 102 -11.93 5.60 28.00
CA ILE A 102 -12.67 6.85 27.79
C ILE A 102 -14.14 6.58 28.16
N ARG A 103 -14.60 7.13 29.27
CA ARG A 103 -15.97 7.03 29.71
C ARG A 103 -16.80 8.13 29.08
N VAL A 104 -17.95 7.76 28.52
CA VAL A 104 -18.85 8.71 27.88
C VAL A 104 -20.29 8.46 28.29
N SER A 105 -21.07 9.54 28.34
CA SER A 105 -22.51 9.50 28.51
C SER A 105 -23.23 10.06 27.28
N ASN A 106 -24.35 9.45 26.94
CA ASN A 106 -25.20 9.84 25.84
C ASN A 106 -26.68 9.63 26.20
N LYS A 107 -27.58 10.00 25.32
CA LYS A 107 -29.02 9.66 25.39
C LYS A 107 -29.39 8.89 24.12
N ASN A 108 -30.22 7.85 24.29
CA ASN A 108 -30.79 7.15 23.15
C ASN A 108 -31.88 8.00 22.47
N GLU A 109 -32.44 7.48 21.39
CA GLU A 109 -33.53 8.16 20.63
C GLU A 109 -34.82 8.38 21.46
N ILE A 110 -35.01 7.61 22.54
CA ILE A 110 -36.17 7.68 23.44
C ILE A 110 -35.87 8.58 24.65
N GLY A 111 -34.59 9.01 24.82
CA GLY A 111 -34.17 9.90 25.90
C GLY A 111 -33.52 9.21 27.11
N ASP A 112 -33.42 7.86 27.12
CA ASP A 112 -32.77 7.13 28.19
C ASP A 112 -31.25 7.35 28.22
N ALA A 113 -30.68 7.38 29.41
CA ALA A 113 -29.24 7.54 29.59
C ALA A 113 -28.47 6.29 29.11
N ILE A 114 -27.50 6.51 28.25
CA ILE A 114 -26.53 5.51 27.81
C ILE A 114 -25.19 5.83 28.46
N SER A 115 -24.60 4.86 29.16
CA SER A 115 -23.29 4.97 29.78
C SER A 115 -22.37 3.89 29.22
N VAL A 116 -21.39 4.29 28.43
CA VAL A 116 -20.47 3.36 27.75
C VAL A 116 -19.01 3.76 27.98
N SER A 117 -18.11 2.78 27.89
CA SER A 117 -16.66 2.97 27.92
C SER A 117 -16.05 2.55 26.61
N LEU A 118 -15.15 3.36 26.08
CA LEU A 118 -14.28 3.03 24.98
C LEU A 118 -12.93 2.61 25.56
N MET A 119 -12.60 1.32 25.44
CA MET A 119 -11.33 0.74 25.87
C MET A 119 -10.37 0.71 24.71
N ILE A 120 -9.18 1.28 24.87
CA ILE A 120 -8.12 1.29 23.88
C ILE A 120 -6.92 0.54 24.47
N GLU A 121 -6.62 -0.62 23.91
CA GLU A 121 -5.51 -1.48 24.33
C GLU A 121 -4.38 -1.39 23.30
N ILE A 122 -3.19 -0.96 23.70
CA ILE A 122 -2.01 -0.82 22.83
C ILE A 122 -1.00 -1.92 23.14
N MET A 123 -1.22 -3.12 22.56
CA MET A 123 -0.48 -4.34 22.88
C MET A 123 0.11 -5.02 21.62
N GLY A 124 0.67 -4.23 20.69
CA GLY A 124 1.23 -4.74 19.44
C GLY A 124 0.17 -5.47 18.61
N LYS A 125 0.41 -6.73 18.22
CA LYS A 125 -0.55 -7.52 17.44
C LYS A 125 -1.90 -7.73 18.14
N HIS A 126 -1.94 -7.61 19.46
CA HIS A 126 -3.15 -7.77 20.27
C HIS A 126 -3.83 -6.42 20.60
N SER A 127 -3.36 -5.31 20.01
CA SER A 127 -4.02 -4.01 20.16
C SER A 127 -5.46 -4.05 19.67
N ASN A 128 -6.37 -3.38 20.41
CA ASN A 128 -7.80 -3.37 20.10
C ASN A 128 -8.46 -2.04 20.52
N ILE A 129 -9.63 -1.73 19.96
CA ILE A 129 -10.52 -0.65 20.37
C ILE A 129 -11.88 -1.30 20.61
N ILE A 130 -12.37 -1.27 21.85
CA ILE A 130 -13.52 -2.03 22.32
C ILE A 130 -14.53 -1.08 22.94
N LEU A 131 -15.78 -1.16 22.51
CA LEU A 131 -16.89 -0.43 23.11
C LEU A 131 -17.63 -1.31 24.11
N LEU A 132 -17.76 -0.85 25.35
CA LEU A 132 -18.39 -1.57 26.47
C LEU A 132 -19.64 -0.85 26.94
N ASP A 133 -20.65 -1.63 27.30
CA ASP A 133 -21.74 -1.20 28.16
C ASP A 133 -21.23 -1.21 29.62
N ARG A 134 -21.24 -0.05 30.30
CA ARG A 134 -20.71 0.08 31.67
C ARG A 134 -21.58 -0.60 32.72
N THR A 135 -22.87 -0.76 32.45
CA THR A 135 -23.80 -1.36 33.40
C THR A 135 -23.65 -2.87 33.44
N SER A 136 -23.55 -3.50 32.28
CA SER A 136 -23.45 -4.97 32.17
C SER A 136 -22.05 -5.49 32.00
N ASN A 137 -21.05 -4.63 31.79
CA ASN A 137 -19.66 -4.95 31.43
C ASN A 137 -19.58 -5.85 30.17
N LYS A 138 -20.54 -5.74 29.26
CA LYS A 138 -20.56 -6.49 28.00
C LYS A 138 -19.99 -5.69 26.87
N ILE A 139 -19.28 -6.39 25.98
CA ILE A 139 -18.77 -5.84 24.74
C ILE A 139 -19.95 -5.55 23.80
N ILE A 140 -20.07 -4.30 23.39
CA ILE A 140 -21.03 -3.88 22.37
C ILE A 140 -20.43 -4.13 20.99
N GLU A 141 -19.18 -3.72 20.78
CA GLU A 141 -18.46 -3.91 19.52
C GLU A 141 -16.94 -3.77 19.74
N ALA A 142 -16.13 -4.33 18.81
CA ALA A 142 -14.69 -4.21 18.84
C ALA A 142 -14.13 -4.06 17.41
N ILE A 143 -13.01 -3.31 17.27
CA ILE A 143 -12.39 -3.11 15.95
C ILE A 143 -11.75 -4.41 15.42
N LYS A 144 -11.32 -5.30 16.34
CA LYS A 144 -10.84 -6.65 16.03
C LYS A 144 -11.63 -7.66 16.86
N HIS A 145 -12.32 -8.55 16.20
CA HIS A 145 -12.98 -9.67 16.85
C HIS A 145 -11.98 -10.79 17.13
N VAL A 146 -11.99 -11.31 18.35
CA VAL A 146 -11.12 -12.42 18.79
C VAL A 146 -11.99 -13.52 19.35
N GLY A 147 -12.09 -14.63 18.62
CA GLY A 147 -12.84 -15.81 19.04
C GLY A 147 -12.03 -16.74 19.95
N PHE A 148 -12.71 -17.71 20.57
CA PHE A 148 -12.10 -18.68 21.48
C PHE A 148 -10.97 -19.50 20.83
N SER A 149 -11.07 -19.79 19.54
CA SER A 149 -10.04 -20.50 18.77
C SER A 149 -8.73 -19.69 18.62
N GLN A 150 -8.80 -18.38 18.73
CA GLN A 150 -7.65 -17.47 18.59
C GLN A 150 -7.03 -17.09 19.93
N ASN A 151 -7.82 -17.10 21.00
CA ASN A 151 -7.37 -16.77 22.34
C ASN A 151 -8.24 -17.50 23.37
N SER A 152 -7.63 -18.42 24.12
CA SER A 152 -8.29 -19.20 25.17
C SER A 152 -8.50 -18.41 26.47
N TYR A 153 -7.74 -17.33 26.72
CA TYR A 153 -7.83 -16.54 27.95
C TYR A 153 -9.06 -15.62 27.94
N ARG A 154 -9.33 -14.95 26.82
CA ARG A 154 -10.46 -14.02 26.68
C ARG A 154 -11.02 -13.99 25.28
N THR A 155 -12.32 -13.82 25.17
CA THR A 155 -13.04 -13.65 23.92
C THR A 155 -13.42 -12.18 23.76
N ILE A 156 -13.19 -11.60 22.59
CA ILE A 156 -13.57 -10.21 22.26
C ILE A 156 -14.58 -10.25 21.10
N LEU A 157 -15.83 -10.50 21.46
CA LEU A 157 -16.97 -10.56 20.52
C LEU A 157 -18.16 -9.78 21.12
N PRO A 158 -19.03 -9.22 20.29
CA PRO A 158 -20.27 -8.59 20.75
C PRO A 158 -21.08 -9.53 21.67
N GLY A 159 -21.55 -9.01 22.81
CA GLY A 159 -22.28 -9.75 23.84
C GLY A 159 -21.42 -10.50 24.88
N SER A 160 -20.13 -10.70 24.64
CA SER A 160 -19.20 -11.30 25.62
C SER A 160 -18.92 -10.32 26.76
N THR A 161 -18.65 -10.87 27.96
CA THR A 161 -18.15 -10.06 29.09
C THR A 161 -16.71 -9.62 28.82
N TYR A 162 -16.42 -8.36 29.05
CA TYR A 162 -15.06 -7.85 28.91
C TYR A 162 -14.17 -8.38 30.03
N ILE A 163 -13.06 -8.96 29.64
CA ILE A 163 -11.98 -9.40 30.52
C ILE A 163 -10.73 -8.61 30.12
N ALA A 164 -10.13 -7.91 31.08
CA ALA A 164 -8.89 -7.17 30.86
C ALA A 164 -7.74 -8.14 30.45
N PRO A 165 -6.72 -7.66 29.75
CA PRO A 165 -5.51 -8.44 29.51
C PRO A 165 -4.91 -9.01 30.79
N PRO A 166 -4.16 -10.13 30.72
CA PRO A 166 -3.54 -10.71 31.91
C PRO A 166 -2.57 -9.72 32.53
N LYS A 167 -2.69 -9.55 33.84
CA LYS A 167 -1.78 -8.70 34.66
C LYS A 167 -0.45 -9.41 34.87
N THR A 168 0.60 -8.63 34.97
CA THR A 168 1.91 -9.08 35.50
C THR A 168 1.99 -8.85 37.01
N ASP A 169 2.90 -9.53 37.66
CA ASP A 169 3.17 -9.31 39.12
C ASP A 169 3.93 -8.00 39.39
N ALA A 170 4.20 -7.21 38.36
CA ALA A 170 4.88 -5.92 38.42
C ALA A 170 4.02 -4.89 39.17
N VAL A 171 4.67 -4.07 40.00
CA VAL A 171 3.99 -3.04 40.79
C VAL A 171 3.81 -1.74 40.01
N ASN A 172 2.74 -1.02 40.32
CA ASN A 172 2.51 0.29 39.70
C ASN A 172 3.47 1.33 40.30
N PRO A 173 4.36 1.95 39.49
CA PRO A 173 5.39 2.87 39.97
C PRO A 173 4.84 4.16 40.56
N PHE A 174 3.61 4.56 40.22
CA PHE A 174 2.96 5.77 40.73
C PHE A 174 2.28 5.60 42.09
N THR A 175 1.90 4.36 42.43
CA THR A 175 1.11 4.09 43.65
C THR A 175 1.83 3.26 44.69
N ILE A 176 3.04 2.75 44.41
CA ILE A 176 3.84 1.97 45.35
C ILE A 176 4.25 2.86 46.54
N GLY A 177 4.08 2.34 47.76
CA GLY A 177 4.53 3.04 49.00
C GLY A 177 6.06 3.09 49.10
N ASP A 178 6.57 4.09 49.81
CA ASP A 178 8.02 4.35 49.90
C ASP A 178 8.82 3.22 50.55
N GLU A 179 8.28 2.54 51.56
CA GLU A 179 8.92 1.39 52.19
C GLU A 179 9.11 0.21 51.24
N ALA A 180 8.05 -0.13 50.50
CA ALA A 180 8.10 -1.19 49.51
C ALA A 180 9.01 -0.82 48.32
N LEU A 181 8.97 0.43 47.87
CA LEU A 181 9.84 0.95 46.84
C LEU A 181 11.31 0.91 47.26
N PHE A 182 11.62 1.37 48.47
CA PHE A 182 12.97 1.32 49.04
C PHE A 182 13.50 -0.11 49.05
N ALA A 183 12.70 -1.06 49.54
CA ALA A 183 13.07 -2.47 49.57
C ALA A 183 13.37 -3.03 48.15
N LEU A 184 12.54 -2.71 47.16
CA LEU A 184 12.75 -3.14 45.77
C LEU A 184 14.03 -2.53 45.17
N LEU A 185 14.28 -1.23 45.38
CA LEU A 185 15.44 -0.54 44.80
C LEU A 185 16.78 -0.97 45.41
N HIS A 186 16.78 -1.64 46.58
CA HIS A 186 17.99 -2.10 47.27
C HIS A 186 18.17 -3.62 47.22
N LYS A 187 17.10 -4.38 46.94
CA LYS A 187 17.14 -5.84 46.88
C LYS A 187 17.58 -6.37 45.50
N GLU A 188 17.16 -5.71 44.45
CA GLU A 188 17.33 -6.18 43.06
C GLU A 188 18.48 -5.40 42.38
N GLU A 189 19.16 -6.07 41.46
CA GLU A 189 20.02 -5.39 40.51
C GLU A 189 19.17 -4.48 39.61
N LEU A 190 19.47 -3.19 39.55
CA LEU A 190 18.70 -2.17 38.84
C LEU A 190 19.00 -2.17 37.32
N SER A 191 19.14 -3.35 36.73
CA SER A 191 19.26 -3.48 35.25
C SER A 191 17.94 -3.11 34.58
N PRO A 192 17.97 -2.59 33.34
CA PRO A 192 16.75 -2.25 32.58
C PRO A 192 15.75 -3.41 32.50
N LYS A 193 16.24 -4.65 32.39
CA LYS A 193 15.41 -5.85 32.31
C LYS A 193 14.72 -6.17 33.63
N ASN A 194 15.39 -5.97 34.76
CA ASN A 194 14.80 -6.18 36.08
C ASN A 194 13.80 -5.08 36.40
N LEU A 195 14.09 -3.81 36.07
CA LEU A 195 13.14 -2.72 36.23
C LEU A 195 11.83 -2.96 35.45
N GLN A 196 11.91 -3.50 34.23
CA GLN A 196 10.71 -3.87 33.44
C GLN A 196 9.91 -5.02 34.09
N LYS A 197 10.54 -5.90 34.86
CA LYS A 197 9.85 -6.97 35.60
C LYS A 197 9.22 -6.48 36.88
N CYS A 198 9.91 -5.57 37.59
CA CYS A 198 9.45 -5.06 38.86
C CYS A 198 8.36 -3.99 38.72
N PHE A 199 8.41 -3.16 37.71
CA PHE A 199 7.52 -2.02 37.55
C PHE A 199 6.68 -2.10 36.29
N GLN A 200 5.37 -1.85 36.42
CA GLN A 200 4.42 -1.84 35.30
C GLN A 200 4.72 -0.72 34.30
N GLY A 201 4.45 -1.00 33.03
CA GLY A 201 4.37 0.00 31.99
C GLY A 201 5.70 0.55 31.50
N LEU A 202 6.84 0.02 31.91
CA LEU A 202 8.16 0.45 31.43
C LEU A 202 8.51 -0.22 30.12
N GLY A 203 8.68 0.59 29.08
CA GLY A 203 9.28 0.18 27.82
C GLY A 203 10.81 0.04 27.96
N ARG A 204 11.45 -0.50 26.91
CA ARG A 204 12.90 -0.71 26.92
C ARG A 204 13.67 0.59 27.14
N ASP A 205 13.31 1.62 26.37
CA ASP A 205 14.05 2.89 26.33
C ASP A 205 13.87 3.64 27.67
N THR A 206 12.64 3.65 28.21
CA THR A 206 12.30 4.23 29.52
C THR A 206 13.01 3.51 30.67
N ALA A 207 13.07 2.17 30.61
CA ALA A 207 13.77 1.38 31.62
C ALA A 207 15.29 1.58 31.58
N GLN A 208 15.88 1.79 30.38
CA GLN A 208 17.30 2.12 30.23
C GLN A 208 17.62 3.48 30.85
N GLU A 209 16.80 4.48 30.57
CA GLU A 209 16.97 5.81 31.14
C GLU A 209 16.81 5.82 32.67
N LEU A 210 15.78 5.12 33.18
CA LEU A 210 15.57 4.99 34.61
C LEU A 210 16.75 4.28 35.30
N ALA A 211 17.25 3.18 34.72
CA ALA A 211 18.40 2.46 35.28
C ALA A 211 19.62 3.38 35.43
N LYS A 212 19.90 4.17 34.36
CA LYS A 212 21.00 5.12 34.36
C LYS A 212 20.87 6.21 35.43
N ARG A 213 19.66 6.77 35.59
CA ARG A 213 19.40 7.78 36.64
C ARG A 213 19.49 7.21 38.03
N LEU A 214 19.20 5.92 38.22
CA LEU A 214 19.29 5.23 39.51
C LEU A 214 20.73 4.84 39.89
N GLU A 215 21.74 5.13 39.09
CA GLU A 215 23.15 5.06 39.42
C GLU A 215 23.54 6.21 40.40
N THR A 216 22.86 6.32 41.53
CA THR A 216 23.02 7.37 42.56
C THR A 216 22.73 6.79 43.92
N ASP A 217 23.20 7.46 44.97
CA ASP A 217 22.92 7.09 46.37
C ASP A 217 21.47 7.43 46.77
N GLU A 218 20.85 8.45 46.16
CA GLU A 218 19.48 8.90 46.47
C GLU A 218 18.42 8.20 45.59
N LYS A 219 18.45 6.88 45.43
CA LYS A 219 17.62 6.11 44.53
C LYS A 219 16.12 6.36 44.68
N LEU A 220 15.61 6.43 45.88
CA LEU A 220 14.18 6.67 46.15
C LEU A 220 13.73 8.03 45.60
N LYS A 221 14.49 9.09 45.93
CA LYS A 221 14.20 10.44 45.48
C LYS A 221 14.30 10.56 43.96
N THR A 222 15.32 9.97 43.37
CA THR A 222 15.53 9.92 41.91
C THR A 222 14.40 9.18 41.22
N PHE A 223 13.94 8.05 41.77
CA PHE A 223 12.80 7.31 41.24
C PHE A 223 11.53 8.15 41.23
N ARG A 224 11.18 8.78 42.40
CA ARG A 224 10.00 9.65 42.48
C ARG A 224 10.09 10.82 41.50
N ALA A 225 11.21 11.51 41.47
CA ALA A 225 11.44 12.62 40.54
C ALA A 225 11.29 12.22 39.06
N PHE A 226 11.66 10.99 38.72
CA PHE A 226 11.49 10.47 37.37
C PHE A 226 10.01 10.33 36.96
N PHE A 227 9.19 9.74 37.86
CA PHE A 227 7.78 9.50 37.57
C PHE A 227 6.89 10.74 37.76
N GLU A 228 7.31 11.68 38.59
CA GLU A 228 6.61 12.95 38.86
C GLU A 228 7.06 14.08 37.93
N ALA A 229 8.04 13.82 37.05
CA ALA A 229 8.53 14.82 36.10
C ALA A 229 7.39 15.30 35.20
N PRO A 230 7.28 16.62 34.95
CA PRO A 230 6.30 17.14 33.99
C PRO A 230 6.62 16.65 32.58
N SER A 231 5.58 16.60 31.76
CA SER A 231 5.77 16.27 30.33
C SER A 231 6.65 17.30 29.63
N ASP A 232 7.70 16.83 29.00
CA ASP A 232 8.61 17.59 28.14
C ASP A 232 8.95 16.69 26.92
N PRO A 233 8.19 16.83 25.81
CA PRO A 233 8.23 15.88 24.69
C PRO A 233 9.52 15.99 23.86
N HIS A 234 10.26 14.90 23.73
CA HIS A 234 11.52 14.79 23.02
C HIS A 234 11.49 13.74 21.92
N LEU A 235 11.94 14.11 20.72
CA LEU A 235 12.10 13.24 19.56
C LEU A 235 13.59 13.03 19.27
N THR A 236 14.02 11.77 19.24
CA THR A 236 15.35 11.38 18.79
C THR A 236 15.29 10.77 17.39
N THR A 237 16.43 10.52 16.75
CA THR A 237 16.47 9.85 15.43
C THR A 237 15.80 8.47 15.40
N LYS A 238 15.70 7.78 16.54
CA LYS A 238 15.22 6.39 16.64
C LYS A 238 13.96 6.22 17.48
N SER A 239 13.71 7.10 18.44
CA SER A 239 12.65 6.95 19.43
C SER A 239 12.09 8.32 19.86
N PHE A 240 11.04 8.28 20.66
CA PHE A 240 10.45 9.45 21.30
C PHE A 240 10.23 9.17 22.80
N SER A 241 10.15 10.23 23.59
CA SER A 241 9.95 10.15 25.03
C SER A 241 9.08 11.29 25.55
N ALA A 242 8.43 11.07 26.71
CA ALA A 242 7.61 12.06 27.38
C ALA A 242 8.43 13.05 28.22
N ILE A 243 9.69 12.71 28.50
CA ILE A 243 10.65 13.51 29.25
C ILE A 243 12.02 13.43 28.58
N PRO A 244 12.94 14.39 28.79
CA PRO A 244 14.27 14.34 28.22
C PRO A 244 15.06 13.14 28.72
N PHE A 245 15.72 12.39 27.80
CA PHE A 245 16.67 11.34 28.12
C PHE A 245 18.10 11.88 28.06
N ALA A 246 18.94 11.48 29.03
CA ALA A 246 20.34 11.84 29.04
C ALA A 246 21.04 11.32 27.77
N ASP A 247 22.01 12.05 27.24
CA ASP A 247 22.86 11.72 26.07
C ASP A 247 22.13 11.65 24.72
N ALA A 248 20.87 12.05 24.63
CA ALA A 248 20.17 12.06 23.34
C ALA A 248 20.10 13.50 22.77
N THR A 249 20.72 13.75 21.62
CA THR A 249 20.38 14.90 20.78
C THR A 249 18.93 14.75 20.35
N SER A 250 18.06 15.66 20.75
CA SER A 250 16.63 15.56 20.54
C SER A 250 16.03 16.88 20.07
N GLN A 251 14.96 16.77 19.29
CA GLN A 251 14.08 17.88 18.97
C GLN A 251 12.95 17.90 20.00
N THR A 252 12.62 19.10 20.49
CA THR A 252 11.53 19.31 21.46
C THR A 252 10.23 19.70 20.79
N PHE A 253 9.08 19.37 21.41
CA PHE A 253 7.75 19.71 20.94
C PHE A 253 6.91 20.31 22.07
N GLU A 254 5.89 21.10 21.69
CA GLU A 254 4.96 21.67 22.69
C GLU A 254 4.09 20.61 23.35
N THR A 255 3.65 19.59 22.57
CA THR A 255 2.76 18.55 23.06
C THR A 255 3.25 17.17 22.62
N LEU A 256 2.86 16.13 23.38
CA LEU A 256 3.09 14.74 22.98
C LEU A 256 2.37 14.38 21.69
N SER A 257 1.22 15.00 21.44
CA SER A 257 0.46 14.80 20.20
C SER A 257 1.18 15.34 18.98
N ASP A 258 1.79 16.52 19.06
CA ASP A 258 2.57 17.10 17.95
C ASP A 258 3.83 16.27 17.66
N LEU A 259 4.51 15.81 18.70
CA LEU A 259 5.63 14.89 18.59
C LEU A 259 5.24 13.59 17.86
N LEU A 260 4.10 12.99 18.21
CA LEU A 260 3.64 11.76 17.57
C LEU A 260 3.16 12.01 16.13
N ASP A 261 2.53 13.15 15.83
CA ASP A 261 2.16 13.51 14.46
C ASP A 261 3.39 13.63 13.57
N ASP A 262 4.48 14.21 14.07
CA ASP A 262 5.74 14.31 13.33
C ASP A 262 6.43 12.94 13.16
N TYR A 263 6.60 12.20 14.25
CA TYR A 263 7.27 10.89 14.24
C TYR A 263 6.59 9.86 13.33
N TYR A 264 5.26 9.85 13.29
CA TYR A 264 4.50 8.87 12.52
C TYR A 264 4.08 9.37 11.13
N ARG A 265 4.32 10.64 10.78
CA ARG A 265 3.91 11.23 9.50
C ARG A 265 4.25 10.33 8.30
N ASP A 266 5.52 10.08 8.08
CA ASP A 266 5.98 9.28 6.94
C ASP A 266 5.82 7.77 7.14
N LYS A 267 6.02 7.29 8.36
CA LYS A 267 5.97 5.86 8.68
C LYS A 267 4.56 5.30 8.56
N ALA A 268 3.58 6.00 9.13
CA ALA A 268 2.19 5.58 9.07
C ALA A 268 1.62 5.73 7.65
N GLU A 269 2.02 6.74 6.91
CA GLU A 269 1.59 6.93 5.53
C GLU A 269 2.10 5.79 4.63
N ARG A 270 3.37 5.44 4.70
CA ARG A 270 3.94 4.30 3.94
C ARG A 270 3.23 2.99 4.24
N ASP A 271 2.96 2.70 5.51
CA ASP A 271 2.26 1.47 5.89
C ASP A 271 0.80 1.46 5.42
N ARG A 272 0.11 2.60 5.50
CA ARG A 272 -1.26 2.78 4.98
C ARG A 272 -1.33 2.58 3.47
N VAL A 273 -0.37 3.15 2.73
CA VAL A 273 -0.20 2.91 1.28
C VAL A 273 -0.05 1.43 1.03
N GLN A 274 0.85 0.76 1.76
CA GLN A 274 1.11 -0.65 1.59
C GLN A 274 -0.11 -1.53 1.92
N GLN A 275 -0.88 -1.21 2.95
CA GLN A 275 -2.12 -1.92 3.26
C GLN A 275 -3.17 -1.77 2.16
N GLN A 276 -3.43 -0.55 1.68
CA GLN A 276 -4.41 -0.31 0.62
C GLN A 276 -3.94 -0.83 -0.74
N ALA A 277 -2.65 -0.73 -1.02
CA ALA A 277 -2.06 -1.22 -2.25
C ALA A 277 -1.89 -2.74 -2.28
N SER A 278 -1.71 -3.42 -1.11
CA SER A 278 -1.38 -4.85 -1.06
C SER A 278 -2.42 -5.74 -1.74
N GLU A 279 -3.72 -5.43 -1.61
CA GLU A 279 -4.78 -6.16 -2.33
C GLU A 279 -4.64 -5.98 -3.86
N LEU A 280 -4.34 -4.75 -4.29
CA LEU A 280 -4.16 -4.42 -5.70
C LEU A 280 -2.87 -5.03 -6.25
N ILE A 281 -1.77 -4.92 -5.52
CA ILE A 281 -0.47 -5.51 -5.89
C ILE A 281 -0.62 -7.01 -6.08
N ARG A 282 -1.18 -7.71 -5.10
CA ARG A 282 -1.42 -9.16 -5.19
C ARG A 282 -2.31 -9.54 -6.38
N LYS A 283 -3.32 -8.72 -6.68
CA LYS A 283 -4.19 -8.94 -7.84
C LYS A 283 -3.44 -8.78 -9.15
N VAL A 284 -2.62 -7.74 -9.28
CA VAL A 284 -1.80 -7.46 -10.46
C VAL A 284 -0.74 -8.55 -10.66
N GLU A 285 -0.04 -8.97 -9.61
CA GLU A 285 0.94 -10.08 -9.64
C GLU A 285 0.31 -11.38 -10.13
N ASN A 286 -0.88 -11.74 -9.59
CA ASN A 286 -1.61 -12.94 -10.02
C ASN A 286 -2.02 -12.86 -11.51
N ASP A 287 -2.47 -11.70 -11.96
CA ASP A 287 -2.84 -11.49 -13.37
C ASP A 287 -1.61 -11.49 -14.28
N LEU A 288 -0.48 -10.95 -13.85
CA LEU A 288 0.81 -11.05 -14.54
C LEU A 288 1.25 -12.51 -14.70
N GLU A 289 1.26 -13.28 -13.62
CA GLU A 289 1.63 -14.70 -13.66
C GLU A 289 0.73 -15.50 -14.61
N LYS A 290 -0.59 -15.26 -14.54
CA LYS A 290 -1.57 -15.89 -15.43
C LYS A 290 -1.30 -15.57 -16.90
N ASN A 291 -1.02 -14.30 -17.22
CA ASN A 291 -0.78 -13.88 -18.61
C ASN A 291 0.59 -14.36 -19.11
N ARG A 292 1.62 -14.43 -18.28
CA ARG A 292 2.92 -15.02 -18.63
C ARG A 292 2.80 -16.52 -18.95
N LYS A 293 2.04 -17.29 -18.15
CA LYS A 293 1.73 -18.70 -18.44
C LYS A 293 0.93 -18.85 -19.73
N LYS A 294 -0.05 -17.96 -19.97
CA LYS A 294 -0.82 -17.92 -21.21
C LYS A 294 0.08 -17.66 -22.43
N LEU A 295 0.98 -16.69 -22.33
CA LEU A 295 1.94 -16.36 -23.39
C LEU A 295 2.83 -17.54 -23.75
N ALA A 296 3.43 -18.19 -22.76
CA ALA A 296 4.29 -19.36 -22.97
C ALA A 296 3.54 -20.50 -23.68
N LYS A 297 2.25 -20.72 -23.32
CA LYS A 297 1.42 -21.72 -24.00
C LYS A 297 1.14 -21.34 -25.45
N GLN A 298 0.80 -20.07 -25.72
CA GLN A 298 0.54 -19.57 -27.07
C GLN A 298 1.79 -19.63 -27.96
N GLU A 299 2.97 -19.30 -27.43
CA GLU A 299 4.24 -19.39 -28.14
C GLU A 299 4.61 -20.87 -28.44
N ALA A 300 4.37 -21.79 -27.52
CA ALA A 300 4.56 -23.21 -27.75
C ALA A 300 3.56 -23.77 -28.81
N GLU A 301 2.32 -23.31 -28.78
CA GLU A 301 1.33 -23.68 -29.82
C GLU A 301 1.71 -23.12 -31.19
N LEU A 302 2.27 -21.91 -31.26
CA LEU A 302 2.77 -21.30 -32.49
C LEU A 302 3.96 -22.12 -33.04
N ALA A 303 4.93 -22.46 -32.21
CA ALA A 303 6.08 -23.27 -32.61
C ALA A 303 5.64 -24.65 -33.14
N ALA A 304 4.57 -25.24 -32.57
CA ALA A 304 4.02 -26.50 -33.08
C ALA A 304 3.38 -26.39 -34.46
N THR A 305 3.22 -25.19 -35.03
CA THR A 305 2.71 -24.96 -36.37
C THR A 305 3.81 -24.89 -37.44
N ASP A 306 5.08 -24.93 -37.06
CA ASP A 306 6.23 -24.77 -38.01
C ASP A 306 6.25 -25.85 -39.10
N ASN A 307 5.67 -27.02 -38.86
CA ASN A 307 5.55 -28.10 -39.83
C ASN A 307 4.40 -27.93 -40.82
N ALA A 308 3.73 -26.78 -40.86
CA ALA A 308 2.62 -26.55 -41.79
C ALA A 308 3.02 -26.76 -43.25
N GLU A 309 4.22 -26.30 -43.66
CA GLU A 309 4.73 -26.41 -45.02
C GLU A 309 4.97 -27.89 -45.42
N GLU A 310 5.36 -28.74 -44.49
CA GLU A 310 5.47 -30.18 -44.73
C GLU A 310 4.13 -30.82 -45.13
N PHE A 311 3.03 -30.40 -44.48
CA PHE A 311 1.68 -30.86 -44.87
C PHE A 311 1.28 -30.41 -46.26
N ARG A 312 1.65 -29.18 -46.66
CA ARG A 312 1.42 -28.69 -48.03
C ARG A 312 2.17 -29.54 -49.03
N GLN A 313 3.48 -29.76 -48.82
CA GLN A 313 4.35 -30.57 -49.68
C GLN A 313 3.83 -32.01 -49.83
N LYS A 314 3.45 -32.66 -48.71
CA LYS A 314 2.85 -34.02 -48.75
C LYS A 314 1.55 -34.06 -49.55
N GLY A 315 0.70 -33.03 -49.41
CA GLY A 315 -0.52 -32.91 -50.21
C GLY A 315 -0.24 -32.74 -51.72
N GLU A 316 0.74 -31.93 -52.08
CA GLU A 316 1.16 -31.71 -53.47
C GLU A 316 1.79 -32.97 -54.07
N LEU A 317 2.70 -33.65 -53.32
CA LEU A 317 3.28 -34.93 -53.79
C LEU A 317 2.22 -35.98 -54.05
N LEU A 318 1.26 -36.14 -53.13
CA LEU A 318 0.14 -37.08 -53.32
C LEU A 318 -0.73 -36.71 -54.52
N THR A 319 -0.89 -35.43 -54.83
CA THR A 319 -1.68 -34.99 -55.98
C THR A 319 -0.90 -35.19 -57.31
N THR A 320 0.39 -34.89 -57.32
CA THR A 320 1.27 -35.03 -58.50
C THR A 320 1.44 -36.50 -58.90
N PHE A 321 1.69 -37.36 -57.88
CA PHE A 321 1.90 -38.78 -58.10
C PHE A 321 0.65 -39.64 -57.79
N LEU A 322 -0.56 -39.09 -58.01
CA LEU A 322 -1.81 -39.72 -57.67
C LEU A 322 -1.96 -41.11 -58.27
N HIS A 323 -1.45 -41.32 -59.51
CA HIS A 323 -1.45 -42.58 -60.21
C HIS A 323 -0.53 -43.67 -59.64
N GLN A 324 0.42 -43.30 -58.77
CA GLN A 324 1.32 -44.22 -58.09
C GLN A 324 0.86 -44.55 -56.66
N VAL A 325 -0.17 -43.86 -56.13
CA VAL A 325 -0.69 -44.08 -54.79
C VAL A 325 -1.73 -45.19 -54.77
N PRO A 326 -1.44 -46.35 -54.20
CA PRO A 326 -2.41 -47.45 -54.16
C PRO A 326 -3.56 -47.14 -53.20
N ASN A 327 -4.72 -47.73 -53.46
CA ASN A 327 -5.83 -47.74 -52.54
C ASN A 327 -5.55 -48.76 -51.39
N ASP A 328 -6.14 -48.49 -50.24
CA ASP A 328 -6.14 -49.41 -49.08
C ASP A 328 -4.76 -49.66 -48.43
N GLN A 329 -3.84 -48.69 -48.53
CA GLN A 329 -2.55 -48.72 -47.84
C GLN A 329 -2.47 -47.62 -46.75
N ASP A 330 -1.59 -47.85 -45.77
CA ASP A 330 -1.37 -46.95 -44.66
C ASP A 330 -0.20 -45.95 -44.91
N GLN A 331 0.62 -46.24 -45.90
CA GLN A 331 1.73 -45.34 -46.31
C GLN A 331 2.10 -45.54 -47.78
N VAL A 332 2.75 -44.54 -48.35
CA VAL A 332 3.35 -44.58 -49.68
C VAL A 332 4.71 -43.90 -49.65
N VAL A 333 5.67 -44.40 -50.42
CA VAL A 333 6.97 -43.76 -50.64
C VAL A 333 6.92 -43.11 -52.03
N LEU A 334 7.17 -41.78 -52.06
CA LEU A 334 7.16 -40.99 -53.29
C LEU A 334 8.47 -40.18 -53.41
N ASP A 335 8.90 -39.87 -54.62
CA ASP A 335 10.03 -39.00 -54.87
C ASP A 335 9.66 -37.56 -54.49
N ASN A 336 10.42 -36.99 -53.54
CA ASN A 336 10.22 -35.63 -53.12
C ASN A 336 11.06 -34.67 -53.97
N TYR A 337 10.44 -34.02 -54.94
CA TYR A 337 11.09 -33.06 -55.82
C TYR A 337 11.53 -31.75 -55.14
N TYR A 338 11.19 -31.54 -53.86
CA TYR A 338 11.69 -30.40 -53.08
C TYR A 338 13.07 -30.67 -52.47
N THR A 339 13.36 -31.92 -52.11
CA THR A 339 14.62 -32.33 -51.49
C THR A 339 15.46 -33.29 -52.31
N ASN A 340 14.92 -33.82 -53.41
CA ASN A 340 15.46 -34.89 -54.24
C ASN A 340 15.75 -36.20 -53.47
N GLU A 341 15.02 -36.44 -52.39
CA GLU A 341 15.08 -37.66 -51.60
C GLU A 341 13.69 -38.29 -51.49
N PRO A 342 13.57 -39.64 -51.38
CA PRO A 342 12.29 -40.28 -51.19
C PRO A 342 11.67 -39.94 -49.84
N ILE A 343 10.35 -39.64 -49.83
CA ILE A 343 9.60 -39.31 -48.63
C ILE A 343 8.50 -40.36 -48.38
N THR A 344 8.38 -40.84 -47.13
CA THR A 344 7.26 -41.70 -46.72
C THR A 344 6.09 -40.84 -46.27
N ILE A 345 4.93 -41.00 -46.89
CA ILE A 345 3.71 -40.28 -46.56
C ILE A 345 2.68 -41.24 -45.94
N GLN A 346 2.21 -40.91 -44.74
CA GLN A 346 1.19 -41.71 -44.05
C GLN A 346 -0.19 -41.46 -44.67
N LEU A 347 -0.90 -42.53 -44.98
CA LEU A 347 -2.25 -42.53 -45.57
C LEU A 347 -3.29 -43.06 -44.59
N ASN A 348 -4.54 -42.69 -44.80
CA ASN A 348 -5.68 -43.35 -44.16
C ASN A 348 -6.29 -44.33 -45.16
N LYS A 349 -6.26 -45.63 -44.85
CA LYS A 349 -6.78 -46.74 -45.65
C LYS A 349 -8.25 -46.56 -46.03
N ALA A 350 -9.07 -45.94 -45.17
CA ALA A 350 -10.48 -45.72 -45.42
C ALA A 350 -10.76 -44.56 -46.45
N LEU A 351 -9.72 -43.87 -46.92
CA LEU A 351 -9.82 -42.74 -47.84
C LEU A 351 -9.14 -43.04 -49.16
N THR A 352 -9.72 -42.54 -50.23
CA THR A 352 -9.07 -42.60 -51.54
C THR A 352 -7.78 -41.73 -51.57
N PRO A 353 -6.83 -41.96 -52.50
CA PRO A 353 -5.64 -41.15 -52.64
C PRO A 353 -5.92 -39.63 -52.71
N ASN A 354 -6.94 -39.25 -53.45
CA ASN A 354 -7.36 -37.84 -53.56
C ASN A 354 -7.89 -37.30 -52.22
N GLN A 355 -8.65 -38.09 -51.51
CA GLN A 355 -9.15 -37.71 -50.17
C GLN A 355 -8.00 -37.58 -49.14
N ASN A 356 -6.98 -38.43 -49.23
CA ASN A 356 -5.76 -38.30 -48.45
C ASN A 356 -5.00 -37.01 -48.77
N ALA A 357 -4.81 -36.64 -50.01
CA ALA A 357 -4.22 -35.36 -50.44
C ALA A 357 -5.03 -34.18 -49.85
N GLN A 358 -6.37 -34.21 -49.98
CA GLN A 358 -7.24 -33.18 -49.43
C GLN A 358 -7.15 -33.08 -47.89
N ARG A 359 -6.95 -34.21 -47.20
CA ARG A 359 -6.71 -34.22 -45.71
C ARG A 359 -5.44 -33.47 -45.37
N TYR A 360 -4.35 -33.65 -46.10
CA TYR A 360 -3.11 -32.93 -45.93
C TYR A 360 -3.28 -31.43 -46.20
N PHE A 361 -3.96 -31.03 -47.27
CA PHE A 361 -4.27 -29.62 -47.52
C PHE A 361 -5.19 -29.00 -46.48
N LYS A 362 -6.21 -29.70 -45.97
CA LYS A 362 -7.04 -29.23 -44.85
C LYS A 362 -6.21 -29.00 -43.62
N ARG A 363 -5.25 -29.89 -43.32
CA ARG A 363 -4.34 -29.73 -42.16
C ARG A 363 -3.46 -28.51 -42.34
N TYR A 364 -2.87 -28.31 -43.51
CA TYR A 364 -2.11 -27.13 -43.86
C TYR A 364 -2.91 -25.83 -43.66
N GLN A 365 -4.11 -25.75 -44.21
CA GLN A 365 -4.96 -24.57 -44.09
C GLN A 365 -5.30 -24.29 -42.62
N LYS A 366 -5.63 -25.31 -41.84
CA LYS A 366 -5.89 -25.17 -40.41
C LYS A 366 -4.68 -24.62 -39.65
N LEU A 367 -3.48 -25.10 -39.94
CA LEU A 367 -2.25 -24.61 -39.30
C LEU A 367 -1.96 -23.16 -39.75
N LYS A 368 -2.11 -22.83 -41.02
CA LYS A 368 -1.93 -21.48 -41.55
C LYS A 368 -2.85 -20.44 -40.90
N GLU A 369 -4.14 -20.80 -40.70
CA GLU A 369 -5.07 -19.93 -39.98
C GLU A 369 -4.72 -19.86 -38.48
N ALA A 370 -4.25 -20.96 -37.85
CA ALA A 370 -3.79 -20.97 -36.49
C ALA A 370 -2.60 -20.01 -36.27
N VAL A 371 -1.62 -19.97 -37.21
CA VAL A 371 -0.48 -19.03 -37.15
C VAL A 371 -0.98 -17.60 -37.09
N LYS A 372 -1.87 -17.19 -37.98
CA LYS A 372 -2.41 -15.82 -38.02
C LYS A 372 -3.10 -15.47 -36.70
N HIS A 373 -3.96 -16.38 -36.19
CA HIS A 373 -4.71 -16.15 -34.96
C HIS A 373 -3.79 -16.10 -33.74
N LEU A 374 -2.83 -17.03 -33.65
CA LEU A 374 -1.88 -17.08 -32.53
C LEU A 374 -0.97 -15.84 -32.51
N THR A 375 -0.52 -15.37 -33.66
CA THR A 375 0.30 -14.15 -33.74
C THR A 375 -0.43 -12.94 -33.15
N ILE A 376 -1.72 -12.77 -33.44
CA ILE A 376 -2.54 -11.70 -32.89
C ILE A 376 -2.71 -11.89 -31.37
N LEU A 377 -3.05 -13.10 -30.92
CA LEU A 377 -3.24 -13.39 -29.49
C LEU A 377 -1.97 -13.21 -28.68
N ILE A 378 -0.80 -13.58 -29.22
CA ILE A 378 0.51 -13.37 -28.59
C ILE A 378 0.76 -11.88 -28.41
N GLN A 379 0.52 -11.09 -29.45
CA GLN A 379 0.69 -9.63 -29.40
C GLN A 379 -0.22 -9.02 -28.32
N GLU A 380 -1.51 -9.33 -28.30
CA GLU A 380 -2.47 -8.86 -27.29
C GLU A 380 -2.07 -9.27 -25.87
N THR A 381 -1.52 -10.49 -25.71
CA THR A 381 -1.07 -10.99 -24.41
C THR A 381 0.19 -10.25 -23.94
N LYS A 382 1.15 -9.97 -24.85
CA LYS A 382 2.34 -9.16 -24.58
C LYS A 382 1.98 -7.73 -24.16
N GLU A 383 1.05 -7.10 -24.86
CA GLU A 383 0.54 -5.76 -24.52
C GLU A 383 -0.15 -5.75 -23.14
N THR A 384 -0.88 -6.84 -22.80
CA THR A 384 -1.51 -6.97 -21.49
C THR A 384 -0.48 -7.12 -20.37
N ILE A 385 0.59 -7.89 -20.59
CA ILE A 385 1.70 -8.04 -19.64
C ILE A 385 2.40 -6.68 -19.44
N SER A 386 2.77 -6.01 -20.54
CA SER A 386 3.41 -4.69 -20.48
C SER A 386 2.55 -3.68 -19.69
N TYR A 387 1.25 -3.61 -19.96
CA TYR A 387 0.32 -2.77 -19.20
C TYR A 387 0.30 -3.10 -17.70
N LEU A 388 0.20 -4.38 -17.33
CA LEU A 388 0.20 -4.78 -15.92
C LEU A 388 1.54 -4.48 -15.22
N GLU A 389 2.66 -4.55 -15.93
CA GLU A 389 3.98 -4.16 -15.42
C GLU A 389 4.08 -2.65 -15.17
N THR A 390 3.45 -1.81 -16.00
CA THR A 390 3.36 -0.37 -15.70
C THR A 390 2.50 -0.09 -14.47
N VAL A 391 1.38 -0.80 -14.30
CA VAL A 391 0.54 -0.70 -13.10
C VAL A 391 1.30 -1.15 -11.85
N GLU A 392 2.03 -2.26 -11.90
CA GLU A 392 2.88 -2.74 -10.81
C GLU A 392 3.92 -1.68 -10.39
N THR A 393 4.58 -1.08 -11.37
CA THR A 393 5.57 -0.01 -11.15
C THR A 393 4.92 1.23 -10.53
N ALA A 394 3.76 1.66 -11.02
CA ALA A 394 3.02 2.78 -10.46
C ALA A 394 2.59 2.52 -9.02
N LEU A 395 2.06 1.32 -8.70
CA LEU A 395 1.66 0.93 -7.33
C LEU A 395 2.84 0.92 -6.35
N SER A 396 4.03 0.52 -6.80
CA SER A 396 5.23 0.47 -5.95
C SER A 396 5.71 1.85 -5.47
N GLN A 397 5.28 2.92 -6.13
CA GLN A 397 5.70 4.30 -5.90
C GLN A 397 4.52 5.22 -5.56
N ALA A 398 3.31 4.66 -5.42
CA ALA A 398 2.08 5.42 -5.26
C ALA A 398 1.91 5.99 -3.85
N SER A 399 1.37 7.20 -3.75
CA SER A 399 0.73 7.74 -2.55
C SER A 399 -0.66 7.13 -2.35
N LEU A 400 -1.28 7.34 -1.18
CA LEU A 400 -2.64 6.86 -0.89
C LEU A 400 -3.67 7.31 -1.95
N ALA A 401 -3.59 8.56 -2.38
CA ALA A 401 -4.50 9.10 -3.39
C ALA A 401 -4.28 8.46 -4.77
N GLU A 402 -3.02 8.20 -5.14
CA GLU A 402 -2.69 7.54 -6.41
C GLU A 402 -3.12 6.07 -6.42
N VAL A 403 -3.06 5.36 -5.29
CA VAL A 403 -3.60 3.99 -5.17
C VAL A 403 -5.09 3.94 -5.51
N ALA A 404 -5.87 4.94 -5.06
CA ALA A 404 -7.30 5.02 -5.40
C ALA A 404 -7.53 5.28 -6.91
N GLU A 405 -6.70 6.11 -7.54
CA GLU A 405 -6.76 6.34 -8.98
C GLU A 405 -6.37 5.11 -9.81
N ILE A 406 -5.31 4.40 -9.40
CA ILE A 406 -4.89 3.14 -10.03
C ILE A 406 -5.98 2.07 -9.88
N ARG A 407 -6.66 2.01 -8.74
CA ARG A 407 -7.82 1.13 -8.57
C ARG A 407 -8.93 1.45 -9.56
N GLU A 408 -9.24 2.74 -9.76
CA GLU A 408 -10.24 3.18 -10.74
C GLU A 408 -9.81 2.83 -12.17
N GLU A 409 -8.53 2.97 -12.50
CA GLU A 409 -7.96 2.52 -13.77
C GLU A 409 -8.17 1.02 -14.01
N LEU A 410 -7.88 0.18 -13.01
CA LEU A 410 -8.08 -1.27 -13.09
C LEU A 410 -9.56 -1.66 -13.22
N ILE A 411 -10.48 -0.85 -12.68
CA ILE A 411 -11.92 -1.03 -12.89
C ILE A 411 -12.31 -0.69 -14.33
N GLN A 412 -11.83 0.45 -14.85
CA GLN A 412 -12.13 0.89 -16.22
C GLN A 412 -11.58 -0.05 -17.28
N THR A 413 -10.42 -0.65 -17.04
CA THR A 413 -9.78 -1.63 -17.92
C THR A 413 -10.28 -3.07 -17.72
N GLY A 414 -11.21 -3.31 -16.78
CA GLY A 414 -11.88 -4.58 -16.56
C GLY A 414 -11.11 -5.62 -15.76
N PHE A 415 -9.96 -5.27 -15.16
CA PHE A 415 -9.20 -6.18 -14.29
C PHE A 415 -9.84 -6.38 -12.92
N ILE A 416 -10.59 -5.37 -12.43
CA ILE A 416 -11.30 -5.39 -11.16
C ILE A 416 -12.77 -5.04 -11.40
N LYS A 417 -13.66 -5.73 -10.70
CA LYS A 417 -15.09 -5.38 -10.72
C LYS A 417 -15.36 -4.22 -9.73
N ARG A 418 -16.13 -3.22 -10.15
CA ARG A 418 -16.62 -2.17 -9.28
C ARG A 418 -17.54 -2.77 -8.22
N ARG A 419 -17.32 -2.47 -6.95
CA ARG A 419 -18.26 -2.80 -5.89
C ARG A 419 -19.48 -1.86 -6.00
N ASN A 420 -20.68 -2.40 -5.82
CA ASN A 420 -21.91 -1.59 -5.83
C ASN A 420 -21.76 -0.41 -4.85
N ARG A 421 -22.00 0.84 -5.37
CA ARG A 421 -21.97 2.10 -4.61
C ARG A 421 -20.57 2.73 -4.36
N GLU A 422 -19.47 2.25 -4.96
CA GLU A 422 -18.19 2.99 -4.91
C GLU A 422 -18.32 4.33 -5.66
N LYS A 423 -17.93 5.44 -5.01
CA LYS A 423 -17.87 6.77 -5.65
C LYS A 423 -16.71 6.80 -6.63
N ILE A 424 -16.91 7.46 -7.77
CA ILE A 424 -15.84 7.73 -8.73
C ILE A 424 -14.94 8.79 -8.10
N HIS A 425 -13.67 8.47 -7.89
CA HIS A 425 -12.67 9.43 -7.43
C HIS A 425 -12.39 10.46 -8.53
N LYS A 426 -12.33 11.74 -8.15
CA LYS A 426 -11.87 12.78 -9.10
C LYS A 426 -10.40 12.55 -9.41
N ARG A 427 -10.06 12.55 -10.70
CA ARG A 427 -8.68 12.43 -11.16
C ARG A 427 -7.88 13.64 -10.70
N LYS A 428 -6.70 13.40 -10.16
CA LYS A 428 -5.70 14.44 -9.92
C LYS A 428 -5.02 14.81 -11.25
N LYS A 429 -4.56 16.05 -11.32
CA LYS A 429 -3.72 16.49 -12.44
C LYS A 429 -2.32 15.86 -12.33
N PRO A 430 -1.58 15.73 -13.46
CA PRO A 430 -0.18 15.32 -13.41
C PRO A 430 0.65 16.18 -12.44
N GLU A 431 1.62 15.58 -11.77
CA GLU A 431 2.49 16.28 -10.83
C GLU A 431 3.38 17.31 -11.53
N LYS A 432 3.65 18.42 -10.83
CA LYS A 432 4.45 19.53 -11.35
C LYS A 432 5.81 19.58 -10.67
N TYR A 433 6.82 19.79 -11.48
CA TYR A 433 8.21 19.95 -11.05
C TYR A 433 8.77 21.25 -11.65
N LEU A 434 9.61 21.95 -10.88
CA LEU A 434 10.35 23.11 -11.35
C LEU A 434 11.74 22.64 -11.78
N ALA A 435 12.10 22.91 -13.03
CA ALA A 435 13.42 22.57 -13.53
C ALA A 435 14.52 23.43 -12.87
N SER A 436 15.78 23.02 -13.03
CA SER A 436 16.96 23.70 -12.46
C SER A 436 17.12 25.16 -12.94
N ASP A 437 16.50 25.53 -14.05
CA ASP A 437 16.47 26.93 -14.53
C ASP A 437 15.54 27.86 -13.70
N GLY A 438 14.82 27.31 -12.73
CA GLY A 438 13.93 28.05 -11.82
C GLY A 438 12.67 28.64 -12.47
N LYS A 439 12.34 28.28 -13.73
CA LYS A 439 11.18 28.82 -14.47
C LYS A 439 10.42 27.79 -15.30
N THR A 440 11.09 26.76 -15.81
CA THR A 440 10.46 25.75 -16.67
C THR A 440 9.71 24.72 -15.84
N ILE A 441 8.45 24.45 -16.22
CA ILE A 441 7.62 23.45 -15.56
C ILE A 441 7.71 22.13 -16.30
N ILE A 442 7.94 21.06 -15.55
CA ILE A 442 7.93 19.69 -16.03
C ILE A 442 6.72 18.96 -15.40
N LEU A 443 5.93 18.31 -16.22
CA LEU A 443 4.76 17.53 -15.79
C LEU A 443 5.08 16.04 -15.82
N VAL A 444 4.64 15.32 -14.79
CA VAL A 444 4.85 13.87 -14.63
C VAL A 444 3.52 13.17 -14.41
N GLY A 445 3.21 12.16 -15.25
CA GLY A 445 2.06 11.28 -15.06
C GLY A 445 2.40 10.17 -14.06
N ARG A 446 1.54 9.97 -13.06
CA ARG A 446 1.77 9.02 -11.95
C ARG A 446 1.03 7.68 -12.11
N ASN A 447 0.17 7.56 -13.11
CA ASN A 447 -0.53 6.35 -13.52
C ASN A 447 -0.83 6.39 -15.01
N ASN A 448 -1.29 5.29 -15.61
CA ASN A 448 -1.48 5.21 -17.05
C ASN A 448 -2.59 6.13 -17.58
N LEU A 449 -3.61 6.43 -16.77
CA LEU A 449 -4.65 7.40 -17.14
C LEU A 449 -4.09 8.82 -17.18
N GLN A 450 -3.23 9.19 -16.23
CA GLN A 450 -2.54 10.48 -16.23
C GLN A 450 -1.50 10.54 -17.35
N ASN A 451 -0.78 9.44 -17.63
CA ASN A 451 0.14 9.34 -18.77
C ASN A 451 -0.58 9.62 -20.09
N ASP A 452 -1.76 9.01 -20.30
CA ASP A 452 -2.61 9.25 -21.48
C ASP A 452 -3.07 10.72 -21.57
N GLU A 453 -3.57 11.26 -20.45
CA GLU A 453 -4.05 12.64 -20.40
C GLU A 453 -2.92 13.63 -20.65
N LEU A 454 -1.76 13.41 -20.02
CA LEU A 454 -0.57 14.23 -20.21
C LEU A 454 -0.11 14.23 -21.66
N THR A 455 -0.01 13.05 -22.27
CA THR A 455 0.53 12.88 -23.61
C THR A 455 -0.41 13.38 -24.71
N PHE A 456 -1.72 13.07 -24.62
CA PHE A 456 -2.64 13.30 -25.73
C PHE A 456 -3.61 14.47 -25.55
N LYS A 457 -3.70 15.06 -24.33
CA LYS A 457 -4.60 16.19 -24.07
C LYS A 457 -3.89 17.44 -23.55
N ILE A 458 -2.83 17.28 -22.75
CA ILE A 458 -2.13 18.39 -22.09
C ILE A 458 -0.91 18.85 -22.92
N ALA A 459 -0.07 17.91 -23.34
CA ALA A 459 1.12 18.20 -24.13
C ALA A 459 0.77 18.85 -25.47
N LYS A 460 1.46 19.95 -25.79
CA LYS A 460 1.36 20.61 -27.09
C LYS A 460 2.24 19.91 -28.12
N LYS A 461 1.91 20.04 -29.38
CA LYS A 461 2.54 19.32 -30.49
C LYS A 461 4.07 19.40 -30.53
N ASP A 462 4.63 20.56 -30.19
CA ASP A 462 6.06 20.83 -30.28
C ASP A 462 6.79 20.73 -28.92
N GLU A 463 6.07 20.36 -27.84
CA GLU A 463 6.67 20.12 -26.52
C GLU A 463 7.40 18.77 -26.50
N LEU A 464 8.46 18.68 -25.67
CA LEU A 464 9.28 17.47 -25.55
C LEU A 464 8.67 16.52 -24.51
N TRP A 465 8.52 15.28 -24.92
CA TRP A 465 8.07 14.17 -24.13
C TRP A 465 9.23 13.20 -23.86
N PHE A 466 9.25 12.60 -22.66
CA PHE A 466 10.29 11.70 -22.18
C PHE A 466 9.69 10.45 -21.56
N HIS A 467 10.36 9.31 -21.75
CA HIS A 467 10.02 8.03 -21.12
C HIS A 467 11.24 7.12 -21.02
N ALA A 468 11.34 6.33 -19.96
CA ALA A 468 12.39 5.31 -19.82
C ALA A 468 12.26 4.27 -20.94
N LYS A 469 13.35 4.05 -21.69
CA LYS A 469 13.34 3.20 -22.88
C LYS A 469 13.09 1.74 -22.54
N ASP A 470 12.08 1.14 -23.18
CA ASP A 470 11.70 -0.27 -23.05
C ASP A 470 11.45 -0.73 -21.58
N ILE A 471 11.18 0.22 -20.67
CA ILE A 471 11.00 -0.03 -19.25
C ILE A 471 9.69 0.63 -18.79
N PRO A 472 8.84 -0.06 -17.99
CA PRO A 472 7.65 0.54 -17.40
C PRO A 472 7.97 1.81 -16.59
N GLY A 473 7.21 2.90 -16.83
CA GLY A 473 7.48 4.17 -16.19
C GLY A 473 6.44 5.25 -16.49
N SER A 474 6.72 6.46 -15.99
CA SER A 474 5.90 7.65 -16.17
C SER A 474 6.22 8.36 -17.48
N HIS A 475 5.17 8.96 -18.09
CA HIS A 475 5.35 9.96 -19.12
C HIS A 475 5.71 11.30 -18.48
N VAL A 476 6.70 11.97 -19.05
CA VAL A 476 7.19 13.26 -18.58
C VAL A 476 7.17 14.25 -19.74
N VAL A 477 6.70 15.47 -19.50
CA VAL A 477 6.60 16.52 -20.53
C VAL A 477 7.15 17.84 -20.02
N ILE A 478 8.04 18.45 -20.79
CA ILE A 478 8.44 19.83 -20.57
C ILE A 478 7.36 20.73 -21.18
N THR A 479 6.71 21.56 -20.34
CA THR A 479 5.60 22.40 -20.80
C THR A 479 5.97 23.87 -20.86
N GLY A 480 5.49 24.57 -21.89
CA GLY A 480 5.66 26.01 -22.04
C GLY A 480 7.06 26.49 -22.48
N ASN A 481 8.02 25.57 -22.65
CA ASN A 481 9.37 25.86 -23.12
C ASN A 481 9.67 24.99 -24.36
N LEU A 482 9.74 25.62 -25.54
CA LEU A 482 9.93 24.92 -26.82
C LEU A 482 11.42 24.73 -27.18
N ASP A 483 12.32 25.45 -26.53
CA ASP A 483 13.77 25.33 -26.70
C ASP A 483 14.46 25.23 -25.33
N PRO A 484 14.22 24.12 -24.60
CA PRO A 484 14.82 23.91 -23.28
C PRO A 484 16.31 23.65 -23.38
N THR A 485 17.08 24.15 -22.40
CA THR A 485 18.51 23.87 -22.28
C THR A 485 18.77 22.38 -22.06
N ASP A 486 20.00 21.94 -22.25
CA ASP A 486 20.36 20.53 -22.02
C ASP A 486 20.23 20.14 -20.54
N GLU A 487 20.40 21.08 -19.61
CA GLU A 487 20.15 20.87 -18.17
C GLU A 487 18.67 20.57 -17.91
N VAL A 488 17.74 21.36 -18.46
CA VAL A 488 16.29 21.13 -18.33
C VAL A 488 15.86 19.81 -18.98
N LYS A 489 16.48 19.44 -20.13
CA LYS A 489 16.25 18.11 -20.76
C LYS A 489 16.74 16.97 -19.85
N THR A 490 17.88 17.17 -19.17
CA THR A 490 18.44 16.22 -18.22
C THR A 490 17.51 16.06 -17.02
N ASP A 491 16.99 17.15 -16.46
CA ASP A 491 16.01 17.13 -15.36
C ASP A 491 14.76 16.31 -15.72
N ALA A 492 14.21 16.53 -16.90
CA ALA A 492 13.06 15.78 -17.38
C ALA A 492 13.37 14.29 -17.59
N ALA A 493 14.56 13.98 -18.11
CA ALA A 493 15.02 12.60 -18.27
C ALA A 493 15.26 11.91 -16.91
N GLU A 494 15.84 12.60 -15.92
CA GLU A 494 16.01 12.08 -14.56
C GLU A 494 14.66 11.81 -13.89
N LEU A 495 13.66 12.67 -14.08
CA LEU A 495 12.30 12.43 -13.63
C LEU A 495 11.69 11.18 -14.27
N ALA A 496 11.86 10.99 -15.59
CA ALA A 496 11.37 9.79 -16.28
C ALA A 496 12.08 8.52 -15.80
N ALA A 497 13.39 8.57 -15.55
CA ALA A 497 14.16 7.47 -14.97
C ALA A 497 13.74 7.16 -13.53
N TYR A 498 13.56 8.17 -12.69
CA TYR A 498 13.15 8.04 -11.30
C TYR A 498 11.77 7.41 -11.15
N TYR A 499 10.82 7.79 -12.00
CA TYR A 499 9.46 7.25 -12.01
C TYR A 499 9.31 6.05 -12.95
N SER A 500 10.38 5.26 -13.10
CA SER A 500 10.37 4.00 -13.83
C SER A 500 10.78 2.82 -12.95
N LYS A 501 10.68 1.60 -13.49
CA LYS A 501 11.18 0.38 -12.86
C LYS A 501 12.70 0.40 -12.64
N ALA A 502 13.43 1.25 -13.37
CA ALA A 502 14.89 1.43 -13.26
C ALA A 502 15.32 2.52 -12.25
N ARG A 503 14.45 2.95 -11.35
CA ARG A 503 14.68 4.02 -10.37
C ARG A 503 16.03 3.96 -9.62
N LEU A 504 16.48 2.76 -9.30
CA LEU A 504 17.73 2.53 -8.55
C LEU A 504 18.92 2.15 -9.44
N SER A 505 18.74 2.24 -10.76
CA SER A 505 19.80 1.89 -11.72
C SER A 505 20.59 3.13 -12.13
N ASN A 506 21.87 2.92 -12.42
CA ASN A 506 22.73 3.94 -13.02
C ASN A 506 22.57 3.93 -14.54
N LEU A 507 22.77 5.08 -15.19
CA LEU A 507 22.81 5.25 -16.65
C LEU A 507 21.55 4.72 -17.35
N VAL A 508 20.37 5.04 -16.80
CA VAL A 508 19.08 4.69 -17.38
C VAL A 508 18.92 5.35 -18.74
N GLN A 509 18.53 4.57 -19.74
CA GLN A 509 18.21 5.11 -21.07
C GLN A 509 16.81 5.70 -21.05
N VAL A 510 16.69 6.96 -21.51
CA VAL A 510 15.43 7.69 -21.59
C VAL A 510 15.26 8.23 -23.00
N ASP A 511 14.17 7.87 -23.65
CA ASP A 511 13.81 8.38 -24.95
C ASP A 511 13.17 9.76 -24.82
N MET A 512 13.58 10.68 -25.70
CA MET A 512 13.08 12.04 -25.82
C MET A 512 12.57 12.26 -27.23
N ILE A 513 11.36 12.79 -27.37
CA ILE A 513 10.73 13.04 -28.67
C ILE A 513 9.70 14.17 -28.56
N GLU A 514 9.40 14.83 -29.69
CA GLU A 514 8.31 15.81 -29.77
C GLU A 514 6.95 15.12 -29.67
N ALA A 515 6.01 15.68 -28.90
CA ALA A 515 4.69 15.08 -28.66
C ALA A 515 3.89 14.78 -29.95
N LYS A 516 4.09 15.58 -31.02
CA LYS A 516 3.43 15.36 -32.31
C LYS A 516 3.80 14.03 -33.01
N LYS A 517 4.92 13.40 -32.61
CA LYS A 517 5.39 12.12 -33.18
C LYS A 517 4.87 10.90 -32.43
N LEU A 518 4.12 11.13 -31.35
CA LEU A 518 3.53 10.07 -30.54
C LEU A 518 2.19 9.64 -31.13
N ASN A 519 1.98 8.33 -31.26
CA ASN A 519 0.75 7.76 -31.76
C ASN A 519 0.14 6.80 -30.73
N LYS A 520 -1.18 6.84 -30.59
CA LYS A 520 -1.92 5.86 -29.81
C LYS A 520 -2.50 4.81 -30.74
N PRO A 521 -2.09 3.54 -30.63
CA PRO A 521 -2.69 2.46 -31.43
C PRO A 521 -4.19 2.34 -31.14
N THR A 522 -4.98 2.01 -32.18
CA THR A 522 -6.41 1.78 -32.03
C THR A 522 -6.66 0.61 -31.07
N GLY A 523 -7.46 0.83 -30.01
CA GLY A 523 -7.70 -0.17 -28.97
C GLY A 523 -6.57 -0.32 -27.95
N GLY A 524 -5.49 0.47 -28.05
CA GLY A 524 -4.37 0.43 -27.11
C GLY A 524 -4.79 0.77 -25.68
N LYS A 525 -4.20 0.06 -24.71
CA LYS A 525 -4.44 0.30 -23.28
C LYS A 525 -3.96 1.68 -22.85
N PRO A 526 -4.49 2.24 -21.73
CA PRO A 526 -4.00 3.51 -21.19
C PRO A 526 -2.47 3.49 -20.98
N GLY A 527 -1.80 4.61 -21.29
CA GLY A 527 -0.35 4.75 -21.17
C GLY A 527 0.46 4.14 -22.31
N PHE A 528 -0.17 3.44 -23.26
CA PHE A 528 0.55 2.84 -24.38
C PHE A 528 0.69 3.83 -25.55
N VAL A 529 1.95 4.04 -26.00
CA VAL A 529 2.30 4.93 -27.11
C VAL A 529 3.30 4.24 -28.04
N THR A 530 3.23 4.60 -29.32
CA THR A 530 4.23 4.20 -30.33
C THR A 530 4.84 5.44 -30.96
N TYR A 531 6.15 5.39 -31.23
CA TYR A 531 6.90 6.49 -31.83
C TYR A 531 8.14 5.98 -32.56
N THR A 532 8.68 6.83 -33.43
CA THR A 532 9.94 6.59 -34.15
C THR A 532 10.70 7.91 -34.32
N GLY A 533 12.02 7.83 -34.42
CA GLY A 533 12.89 9.00 -34.57
C GLY A 533 13.17 9.76 -33.28
N GLN A 534 13.13 9.05 -32.13
CA GLN A 534 13.52 9.57 -30.82
C GLN A 534 15.02 9.76 -30.69
N LYS A 535 15.41 10.64 -29.74
CA LYS A 535 16.77 10.73 -29.21
C LYS A 535 16.80 10.05 -27.85
N THR A 536 17.84 9.29 -27.55
CA THR A 536 17.99 8.60 -26.27
C THR A 536 19.08 9.29 -25.43
N LEU A 537 18.71 9.69 -24.22
CA LEU A 537 19.60 10.23 -23.19
C LEU A 537 19.98 9.13 -22.21
N ARG A 538 21.12 9.27 -21.52
CA ARG A 538 21.54 8.39 -20.43
C ARG A 538 21.67 9.21 -19.16
N VAL A 539 20.89 8.90 -18.14
CA VAL A 539 20.83 9.66 -16.88
C VAL A 539 20.84 8.74 -15.67
N THR A 540 21.33 9.24 -14.56
CA THR A 540 21.24 8.58 -13.25
C THR A 540 20.33 9.42 -12.37
N PRO A 541 19.16 8.92 -11.94
CA PRO A 541 18.23 9.71 -11.14
C PRO A 541 18.74 9.92 -9.72
N GLU A 542 18.70 11.15 -9.22
CA GLU A 542 19.08 11.52 -7.86
C GLU A 542 17.83 11.89 -7.05
N GLU A 543 17.50 11.08 -6.03
CA GLU A 543 16.27 11.24 -5.26
C GLU A 543 16.15 12.60 -4.56
N GLU A 544 17.24 13.12 -4.00
CA GLU A 544 17.24 14.41 -3.30
C GLU A 544 16.98 15.59 -4.24
N LYS A 545 17.61 15.58 -5.42
CA LYS A 545 17.37 16.56 -6.47
C LYS A 545 15.90 16.56 -6.90
N ILE A 546 15.35 15.38 -7.17
CA ILE A 546 13.96 15.22 -7.63
C ILE A 546 12.97 15.70 -6.56
N LYS A 547 13.22 15.41 -5.28
CA LYS A 547 12.39 15.92 -4.19
C LYS A 547 12.42 17.45 -4.10
N ALA A 548 13.58 18.07 -4.31
CA ALA A 548 13.74 19.52 -4.28
C ALA A 548 13.03 20.21 -5.46
N MET A 549 12.93 19.55 -6.61
CA MET A 549 12.22 20.06 -7.80
C MET A 549 10.70 20.03 -7.67
N LYS A 550 10.15 19.25 -6.75
CA LYS A 550 8.69 19.03 -6.64
C LYS A 550 7.98 20.29 -6.16
N LEU A 551 7.02 20.77 -6.94
CA LEU A 551 6.12 21.86 -6.54
C LEU A 551 4.97 21.29 -5.71
N THR A 552 4.79 21.79 -4.50
CA THR A 552 3.58 21.57 -3.68
C THR A 552 2.49 22.53 -4.13
N ASP A 553 1.31 21.98 -4.52
CA ASP A 553 0.12 22.80 -4.86
C ASP A 553 -0.39 23.59 -3.66
#